data_0143488e1aa81c6d90fb03e1dc040d7f
#
_entry.id   0143488e1aa81c6d90fb03e1dc040d7f
#
_cell.length_a   1.000
_cell.length_b   1.000
_cell.length_c   1.000
_cell.angle_alpha   90.00
_cell.angle_beta   90.00
_cell.angle_gamma   90.00
#
_symmetry.space_group_name_H-M   'P 1'
#
loop_
_entity.id
_entity.type
_entity.pdbx_description
1 polymer ?
#
loop_
_entity_poly.entity_id
_entity_poly.type
_entity_poly.pdbx_seq_one_letter_code
_entity_poly.pdbx_strand_id
1 'polypeptide(L)'
;FTLILFSILFFLYYLYESNELGVFIALPLVGIFFALFICINIAFYSFKIYDDKTIQFGFPAWNKRLQPNEIISIEEVPYRPLWEFGGLGWRIGRSRKKGKWRIGYVMWFQKGVEIEATNGKYYVLGTNNPQEIISLIR
;
A
#
# COMPACT_ATOMS: atom_id res chain seq x y z
N PHE A 1 7.77 9.23 -9.88
CA PHE A 1 6.31 9.46 -10.02
C PHE A 1 6.02 10.68 -10.89
N THR A 2 6.72 11.80 -10.67
CA THR A 2 6.59 13.04 -11.46
C THR A 2 6.90 12.85 -12.94
N LEU A 3 7.94 12.10 -13.29
CA LEU A 3 8.31 11.82 -14.70
C LEU A 3 7.24 11.03 -15.44
N ILE A 4 6.62 10.04 -14.78
CA ILE A 4 5.54 9.23 -15.37
C ILE A 4 4.29 10.09 -15.59
N LEU A 5 3.95 10.94 -14.62
CA LEU A 5 2.82 11.87 -14.76
C LEU A 5 3.05 12.88 -15.90
N PHE A 6 4.27 13.40 -16.01
CA PHE A 6 4.67 14.31 -17.09
C PHE A 6 4.60 13.64 -18.47
N SER A 7 5.05 12.38 -18.57
CA SER A 7 4.96 11.61 -19.81
C SER A 7 3.53 11.35 -20.23
N ILE A 8 2.65 11.04 -19.28
CA ILE A 8 1.21 10.83 -19.55
C ILE A 8 0.55 12.14 -19.98
N LEU A 9 0.82 13.26 -19.30
CA LEU A 9 0.27 14.57 -19.65
C LEU A 9 0.76 15.06 -21.02
N PHE A 10 2.07 14.86 -21.31
CA PHE A 10 2.64 15.21 -22.61
C PHE A 10 2.05 14.35 -23.72
N PHE A 11 1.84 13.07 -23.48
CA PHE A 11 1.20 12.17 -24.44
C PHE A 11 -0.27 12.52 -24.68
N LEU A 12 -1.03 12.87 -23.63
CA LEU A 12 -2.40 13.34 -23.75
C LEU A 12 -2.49 14.68 -24.48
N TYR A 13 -1.54 15.60 -24.26
CA TYR A 13 -1.45 16.87 -25.00
C TYR A 13 -1.17 16.63 -26.48
N TYR A 14 -0.21 15.78 -26.81
CA TYR A 14 0.11 15.40 -28.19
C TYR A 14 -1.08 14.78 -28.91
N LEU A 15 -1.87 13.98 -28.22
CA LEU A 15 -3.09 13.36 -28.77
C LEU A 15 -4.24 14.34 -28.95
N TYR A 16 -4.36 15.32 -28.09
CA TYR A 16 -5.33 16.41 -28.21
C TYR A 16 -5.08 17.22 -29.50
N GLU A 17 -3.84 17.38 -29.89
CA GLU A 17 -3.43 18.13 -31.09
C GLU A 17 -3.56 17.33 -32.39
N SER A 18 -3.59 15.98 -32.33
CA SER A 18 -3.38 15.10 -33.50
C SER A 18 -4.61 14.47 -34.15
N ASN A 19 -5.84 14.71 -33.73
CA ASN A 19 -7.10 14.21 -34.31
C ASN A 19 -7.95 13.36 -33.33
N GLU A 20 -9.27 13.42 -33.52
CA GLU A 20 -10.25 12.68 -32.70
C GLU A 20 -9.99 11.18 -32.65
N LEU A 21 -9.51 10.55 -33.72
CA LEU A 21 -9.16 9.12 -33.77
C LEU A 21 -8.01 8.75 -32.83
N GLY A 22 -7.02 9.64 -32.66
CA GLY A 22 -5.92 9.45 -31.74
C GLY A 22 -6.37 9.39 -30.27
N VAL A 23 -7.33 10.21 -29.89
CA VAL A 23 -7.89 10.24 -28.53
C VAL A 23 -8.63 8.93 -28.22
N PHE A 24 -9.40 8.39 -29.16
CA PHE A 24 -10.13 7.13 -28.99
C PHE A 24 -9.21 5.91 -28.76
N ILE A 25 -8.02 5.91 -29.33
CA ILE A 25 -7.04 4.84 -29.13
C ILE A 25 -6.22 5.04 -27.85
N ALA A 26 -5.86 6.27 -27.54
CA ALA A 26 -4.97 6.58 -26.44
C ALA A 26 -5.63 6.45 -25.07
N LEU A 27 -6.89 6.82 -24.94
CA LEU A 27 -7.61 6.74 -23.67
C LEU A 27 -7.66 5.30 -23.13
N PRO A 28 -8.03 4.27 -23.95
CA PRO A 28 -7.94 2.87 -23.53
C PRO A 28 -6.53 2.42 -23.19
N LEU A 29 -5.51 2.84 -23.95
CA LEU A 29 -4.12 2.46 -23.69
C LEU A 29 -3.63 3.02 -22.36
N VAL A 30 -3.92 4.28 -22.04
CA VAL A 30 -3.62 4.89 -20.74
C VAL A 30 -4.35 4.15 -19.62
N GLY A 31 -5.62 3.79 -19.83
CA GLY A 31 -6.41 3.00 -18.88
C GLY A 31 -5.80 1.62 -18.60
N ILE A 32 -5.38 0.91 -19.63
CA ILE A 32 -4.70 -0.40 -19.52
C ILE A 32 -3.37 -0.24 -18.78
N PHE A 33 -2.58 0.78 -19.11
CA PHE A 33 -1.29 1.02 -18.44
C PHE A 33 -1.47 1.32 -16.95
N PHE A 34 -2.49 2.11 -16.62
CA PHE A 34 -2.82 2.44 -15.24
C PHE A 34 -3.33 1.21 -14.46
N ALA A 35 -4.17 0.39 -15.10
CA ALA A 35 -4.64 -0.87 -14.52
C ALA A 35 -3.48 -1.84 -14.26
N LEU A 36 -2.57 -2.02 -15.22
CA LEU A 36 -1.36 -2.83 -15.06
C LEU A 36 -0.47 -2.30 -13.93
N PHE A 37 -0.27 -0.98 -13.83
CA PHE A 37 0.49 -0.37 -12.75
C PHE A 37 -0.12 -0.68 -11.38
N ILE A 38 -1.44 -0.60 -11.24
CA ILE A 38 -2.14 -0.96 -10.00
C ILE A 38 -1.97 -2.45 -9.70
N CYS A 39 -2.17 -3.32 -10.69
CA CYS A 39 -2.03 -4.77 -10.53
C CYS A 39 -0.62 -5.16 -10.08
N ILE A 40 0.41 -4.62 -10.74
CA ILE A 40 1.82 -4.85 -10.38
C ILE A 40 2.08 -4.40 -8.94
N ASN A 41 1.62 -3.21 -8.55
CA ASN A 41 1.84 -2.71 -7.19
C ASN A 41 1.16 -3.58 -6.14
N ILE A 42 -0.04 -4.10 -6.39
CA ILE A 42 -0.74 -5.00 -5.46
C ILE A 42 -0.06 -6.37 -5.41
N ALA A 43 0.40 -6.90 -6.56
CA ALA A 43 1.01 -8.22 -6.63
C ALA A 43 2.36 -8.31 -5.90
N PHE A 44 3.12 -7.22 -5.83
CA PHE A 44 4.46 -7.18 -5.24
C PHE A 44 4.49 -6.59 -3.83
N TYR A 45 3.49 -6.92 -2.99
CA TYR A 45 3.60 -6.64 -1.57
C TYR A 45 4.79 -7.36 -0.97
N SER A 46 5.63 -6.64 -0.23
CA SER A 46 6.79 -7.19 0.43
C SER A 46 6.83 -6.82 1.91
N PHE A 47 7.32 -7.76 2.71
CA PHE A 47 7.67 -7.56 4.10
C PHE A 47 9.07 -8.10 4.31
N LYS A 48 9.97 -7.29 4.85
CA LYS A 48 11.36 -7.63 5.11
C LYS A 48 11.75 -7.20 6.52
N ILE A 49 12.46 -8.06 7.21
CA ILE A 49 13.10 -7.76 8.49
C ILE A 49 14.61 -7.82 8.24
N TYR A 50 15.32 -6.79 8.64
CA TYR A 50 16.75 -6.68 8.53
C TYR A 50 17.43 -7.18 9.83
N ASP A 51 18.74 -7.46 9.79
CA ASP A 51 19.51 -7.95 10.93
C ASP A 51 19.51 -6.97 12.12
N ASP A 52 19.38 -5.68 11.85
CA ASP A 52 19.23 -4.60 12.85
C ASP A 52 17.80 -4.49 13.40
N LYS A 53 16.93 -5.49 13.12
CA LYS A 53 15.50 -5.50 13.44
C LYS A 53 14.70 -4.36 12.82
N THR A 54 15.26 -3.61 11.88
CA THR A 54 14.49 -2.67 11.05
C THR A 54 13.51 -3.44 10.18
N ILE A 55 12.26 -3.03 10.17
CA ILE A 55 11.23 -3.62 9.35
C ILE A 55 10.94 -2.72 8.14
N GLN A 56 10.84 -3.32 6.98
CA GLN A 56 10.38 -2.67 5.76
C GLN A 56 9.18 -3.43 5.21
N PHE A 57 8.12 -2.70 4.96
CA PHE A 57 6.88 -3.28 4.44
C PHE A 57 6.20 -2.34 3.45
N GLY A 58 5.42 -2.92 2.58
CA GLY A 58 4.57 -2.17 1.65
C GLY A 58 4.62 -2.68 0.22
N PHE A 59 4.07 -1.85 -0.63
CA PHE A 59 4.02 -2.03 -2.09
C PHE A 59 5.16 -1.25 -2.74
N PRO A 60 5.60 -1.60 -3.96
CA PRO A 60 6.72 -0.94 -4.63
C PRO A 60 6.66 0.59 -4.64
N ALA A 61 5.48 1.17 -4.90
CA ALA A 61 5.29 2.62 -4.91
C ALA A 61 5.05 3.22 -3.53
N TRP A 62 4.61 2.43 -2.54
CA TRP A 62 4.22 2.87 -1.20
C TRP A 62 4.78 1.93 -0.15
N ASN A 63 6.06 2.07 0.15
CA ASN A 63 6.70 1.31 1.22
C ASN A 63 7.01 2.20 2.43
N LYS A 64 7.16 1.56 3.58
CA LYS A 64 7.54 2.20 4.83
C LYS A 64 8.63 1.38 5.49
N ARG A 65 9.61 2.07 6.07
CA ARG A 65 10.64 1.49 6.92
C ARG A 65 10.46 2.03 8.34
N LEU A 66 10.52 1.15 9.33
CA LEU A 66 10.47 1.49 10.75
C LEU A 66 11.66 0.86 11.45
N GLN A 67 12.36 1.65 12.24
CA GLN A 67 13.41 1.17 13.13
C GLN A 67 12.81 0.61 14.42
N PRO A 68 13.50 -0.27 15.14
CA PRO A 68 13.02 -0.85 16.41
C PRO A 68 12.61 0.21 17.45
N ASN A 69 13.34 1.31 17.53
CA ASN A 69 13.07 2.42 18.44
C ASN A 69 11.82 3.27 18.04
N GLU A 70 11.33 3.10 16.81
CA GLU A 70 10.10 3.73 16.34
C GLU A 70 8.84 2.89 16.63
N ILE A 71 8.99 1.67 17.16
CA ILE A 71 7.90 0.74 17.43
C ILE A 71 7.55 0.77 18.91
N ILE A 72 6.34 1.21 19.26
CA ILE A 72 5.83 1.22 20.63
C ILE A 72 5.22 -0.14 20.96
N SER A 73 4.39 -0.66 20.07
CA SER A 73 3.71 -1.93 20.28
C SER A 73 3.46 -2.65 18.95
N ILE A 74 3.36 -3.97 19.05
CA ILE A 74 3.04 -4.84 17.93
C ILE A 74 2.07 -5.91 18.42
N GLU A 75 0.92 -6.03 17.76
CA GLU A 75 -0.14 -6.95 18.14
C GLU A 75 -0.84 -7.58 16.92
N GLU A 76 -1.32 -8.81 17.08
CA GLU A 76 -2.19 -9.43 16.09
C GLU A 76 -3.57 -8.77 16.12
N VAL A 77 -4.08 -8.45 14.94
CA VAL A 77 -5.42 -7.88 14.79
C VAL A 77 -6.19 -8.56 13.65
N PRO A 78 -7.44 -8.93 13.88
CA PRO A 78 -8.34 -9.26 12.80
C PRO A 78 -8.73 -7.97 12.07
N TYR A 79 -8.81 -8.01 10.75
CA TYR A 79 -9.32 -6.90 9.96
C TYR A 79 -10.14 -7.39 8.76
N ARG A 80 -11.00 -6.52 8.27
CA ARG A 80 -11.82 -6.78 7.08
C ARG A 80 -11.43 -5.81 5.97
N PRO A 81 -10.73 -6.28 4.91
CA PRO A 81 -10.18 -5.43 3.86
C PRO A 81 -11.20 -4.46 3.26
N LEU A 82 -12.36 -4.95 2.87
CA LEU A 82 -13.39 -4.15 2.21
C LEU A 82 -14.09 -3.18 3.17
N TRP A 83 -14.42 -3.63 4.39
CA TRP A 83 -15.24 -2.86 5.32
C TRP A 83 -14.47 -1.83 6.15
N GLU A 84 -13.19 -2.10 6.44
CA GLU A 84 -12.38 -1.21 7.27
C GLU A 84 -11.46 -0.29 6.46
N PHE A 85 -11.07 -0.74 5.27
CA PHE A 85 -10.13 -0.04 4.42
C PHE A 85 -10.67 0.30 3.02
N GLY A 86 -11.85 -0.18 2.67
CA GLY A 86 -12.46 0.08 1.36
C GLY A 86 -11.75 -0.64 0.20
N GLY A 87 -10.98 -1.70 0.47
CA GLY A 87 -10.30 -2.50 -0.56
C GLY A 87 -8.87 -2.88 -0.21
N LEU A 88 -8.17 -3.35 -1.23
CA LEU A 88 -6.77 -3.79 -1.15
C LEU A 88 -5.78 -2.66 -1.43
N GLY A 89 -4.51 -2.90 -1.09
CA GLY A 89 -3.41 -1.99 -1.35
C GLY A 89 -3.11 -1.07 -0.18
N TRP A 90 -2.44 0.05 -0.46
CA TRP A 90 -2.23 1.10 0.53
C TRP A 90 -3.53 1.86 0.76
N ARG A 91 -4.01 1.89 1.99
CA ARG A 91 -5.30 2.47 2.36
C ARG A 91 -5.22 3.16 3.71
N ILE A 92 -6.12 4.12 3.92
CA ILE A 92 -6.35 4.72 5.22
C ILE A 92 -7.70 4.22 5.71
N GLY A 93 -7.73 3.63 6.90
CA GLY A 93 -8.93 3.11 7.52
C GLY A 93 -9.09 3.59 8.96
N ARG A 94 -10.22 3.28 9.56
CA ARG A 94 -10.48 3.59 10.96
C ARG A 94 -10.73 2.31 11.75
N SER A 95 -10.00 2.15 12.86
CA SER A 95 -10.25 1.04 13.77
C SER A 95 -11.64 1.15 14.40
N ARG A 96 -12.47 0.12 14.25
CA ARG A 96 -13.76 0.06 14.91
C ARG A 96 -13.65 -0.04 16.43
N LYS A 97 -12.62 -0.74 16.94
CA LYS A 97 -12.43 -0.94 18.38
C LYS A 97 -11.78 0.26 19.07
N LYS A 98 -10.74 0.84 18.44
CA LYS A 98 -9.93 1.91 19.05
C LYS A 98 -10.33 3.31 18.57
N GLY A 99 -11.17 3.45 17.53
CA GLY A 99 -11.59 4.74 16.96
C GLY A 99 -10.45 5.53 16.28
N LYS A 100 -9.25 4.95 16.21
CA LYS A 100 -8.04 5.60 15.69
C LYS A 100 -7.88 5.38 14.19
N TRP A 101 -7.26 6.34 13.52
CA TRP A 101 -6.89 6.20 12.11
C TRP A 101 -5.71 5.25 11.94
N ARG A 102 -5.78 4.39 10.94
CA ARG A 102 -4.76 3.38 10.63
C ARG A 102 -4.38 3.46 9.17
N ILE A 103 -3.10 3.28 8.89
CA ILE A 103 -2.58 3.11 7.53
C ILE A 103 -2.48 1.61 7.27
N GLY A 104 -3.30 1.11 6.35
CA GLY A 104 -3.36 -0.29 5.99
C GLY A 104 -2.51 -0.61 4.77
N TYR A 105 -1.70 -1.63 4.87
CA TYR A 105 -1.10 -2.35 3.76
C TYR A 105 -1.89 -3.64 3.60
N VAL A 106 -3.02 -3.51 2.90
CA VAL A 106 -4.15 -4.43 2.96
C VAL A 106 -4.05 -5.46 1.85
N MET A 107 -4.08 -6.73 2.24
CA MET A 107 -4.16 -7.89 1.35
C MET A 107 -5.46 -8.66 1.60
N TRP A 108 -5.71 -9.71 0.83
CA TRP A 108 -6.90 -10.58 1.00
C TRP A 108 -6.96 -11.37 2.32
N PHE A 109 -5.97 -11.17 3.18
CA PHE A 109 -5.93 -11.84 4.48
C PHE A 109 -6.96 -11.24 5.44
N GLN A 110 -7.49 -12.06 6.33
CA GLN A 110 -8.43 -11.61 7.38
C GLN A 110 -7.72 -11.32 8.70
N LYS A 111 -6.42 -11.58 8.76
CA LYS A 111 -5.54 -11.35 9.90
C LYS A 111 -4.39 -10.46 9.48
N GLY A 112 -3.84 -9.78 10.45
CA GLY A 112 -2.69 -8.92 10.23
C GLY A 112 -2.01 -8.56 11.54
N VAL A 113 -0.97 -7.76 11.39
CA VAL A 113 -0.21 -7.20 12.50
C VAL A 113 -0.46 -5.70 12.53
N GLU A 114 -0.89 -5.19 13.68
CA GLU A 114 -0.98 -3.74 13.93
C GLU A 114 0.29 -3.29 14.66
N ILE A 115 0.95 -2.29 14.10
CA ILE A 115 2.15 -1.67 14.66
C ILE A 115 1.79 -0.25 15.08
N GLU A 116 1.98 0.07 16.35
CA GLU A 116 1.91 1.44 16.85
C GLU A 116 3.31 2.05 16.81
N ALA A 117 3.45 3.15 16.08
CA ALA A 117 4.71 3.85 15.95
C ALA A 117 4.77 5.08 16.85
N THR A 118 6.01 5.49 17.24
CA THR A 118 6.30 6.64 18.12
C THR A 118 5.75 7.97 17.57
N ASN A 119 5.54 8.06 16.25
CA ASN A 119 4.93 9.22 15.60
C ASN A 119 3.39 9.26 15.73
N GLY A 120 2.79 8.40 16.56
CA GLY A 120 1.34 8.29 16.78
C GLY A 120 0.56 7.64 15.65
N LYS A 121 1.23 7.11 14.63
CA LYS A 121 0.57 6.40 13.52
C LYS A 121 0.44 4.91 13.80
N TYR A 122 -0.65 4.34 13.32
CA TYR A 122 -0.94 2.91 13.39
C TYR A 122 -0.83 2.32 11.98
N TYR A 123 -0.04 1.27 11.83
CA TYR A 123 0.15 0.54 10.59
C TYR A 123 -0.48 -0.84 10.71
N VAL A 124 -1.29 -1.25 9.75
CA VAL A 124 -1.86 -2.60 9.68
C VAL A 124 -1.28 -3.32 8.48
N LEU A 125 -0.64 -4.43 8.74
CA LEU A 125 0.03 -5.27 7.75
C LEU A 125 -0.75 -6.56 7.58
N GLY A 126 -1.30 -6.80 6.40
CA GLY A 126 -1.96 -8.06 6.08
C GLY A 126 -0.95 -9.21 6.00
N THR A 127 -1.21 -10.29 6.73
CA THR A 127 -0.36 -11.49 6.72
C THR A 127 -1.16 -12.73 7.13
N ASN A 128 -0.74 -13.90 6.64
CA ASN A 128 -1.26 -15.18 7.09
C ASN A 128 -0.62 -15.64 8.41
N ASN A 129 0.60 -15.19 8.71
CA ASN A 129 1.41 -15.63 9.84
C ASN A 129 1.76 -14.48 10.78
N PRO A 130 0.78 -13.85 11.46
CA PRO A 130 1.03 -12.69 12.32
C PRO A 130 1.96 -13.01 13.49
N GLN A 131 1.85 -14.22 14.06
CA GLN A 131 2.67 -14.64 15.21
C GLN A 131 4.16 -14.76 14.84
N GLU A 132 4.48 -15.23 13.65
CA GLU A 132 5.85 -15.32 13.15
C GLU A 132 6.47 -13.91 13.07
N ILE A 133 5.74 -12.95 12.49
CA ILE A 133 6.21 -11.56 12.40
C ILE A 133 6.43 -10.96 13.78
N ILE A 134 5.50 -11.19 14.72
CA ILE A 134 5.61 -10.67 16.10
C ILE A 134 6.83 -11.26 16.80
N SER A 135 7.09 -12.56 16.63
CA SER A 135 8.23 -13.24 17.27
C SER A 135 9.58 -12.76 16.75
N LEU A 136 9.67 -12.38 15.48
CA LEU A 136 10.90 -11.89 14.85
C LEU A 136 11.25 -10.44 15.25
N ILE A 137 10.25 -9.64 15.61
CA ILE A 137 10.43 -8.23 15.98
C ILE A 137 10.70 -8.06 17.48
N ARG A 138 10.10 -8.89 18.33
CA ARG A 138 10.36 -8.91 19.78
C ARG A 138 11.74 -9.47 20.09
#